data_73097c221fbb2da07a1824074b27f38e
#
_entry.id   73097c221fbb2da07a1824074b27f38e
#
_cell.length_a   1.000
_cell.length_b   1.000
_cell.length_c   1.000
_cell.angle_alpha   90.00
_cell.angle_beta   90.00
_cell.angle_gamma   90.00
#
_symmetry.space_group_name_H-M   'P 1'
#
loop_
_entity.id
_entity.type
_entity.pdbx_description
1 polymer ?
#
loop_
_entity_poly.entity_id
_entity_poly.type
_entity_poly.pdbx_seq_one_letter_code
_entity_poly.pdbx_strand_id
1 'polypeptide(L)'
;MNPAEFLSLLHARHCQRAFTDEPVSRDVLEAALLAAGQAPSGKNTQPWRVTVTTGAQRDALSNALCAEYDAGAKPQADYDYSLQPQPEEWMDRARACGYALFELKDIARDDVPARKAHGRENFTFFGAPVHMILHLPAGAERGNFLDAGMFLQNLMLALTALGLGSCPQYSVAGYSDVIRATLGLPANRWIVCGLSIGHPDPTAGVNTFVPDRLPLVDFVDWQQ
;
A
#
# COMPACT_ATOMS: atom_id res chain seq x y z
N MET A 1 -1.57 26.32 5.72
CA MET A 1 -2.72 25.36 5.67
C MET A 1 -3.60 25.65 6.87
N ASN A 2 -4.87 25.96 6.65
CA ASN A 2 -5.83 26.12 7.74
C ASN A 2 -6.35 24.72 8.20
N PRO A 3 -7.00 24.61 9.40
CA PRO A 3 -7.49 23.32 9.88
C PRO A 3 -8.44 22.60 8.91
N ALA A 4 -9.31 23.31 8.21
CA ALA A 4 -10.26 22.72 7.27
C ALA A 4 -9.54 22.13 6.05
N GLU A 5 -8.51 22.77 5.53
CA GLU A 5 -7.69 22.25 4.43
C GLU A 5 -6.98 20.94 4.82
N PHE A 6 -6.44 20.88 6.05
CA PHE A 6 -5.79 19.68 6.54
C PHE A 6 -6.78 18.51 6.69
N LEU A 7 -7.96 18.76 7.28
CA LEU A 7 -9.01 17.74 7.40
C LEU A 7 -9.52 17.29 6.03
N SER A 8 -9.66 18.20 5.07
CA SER A 8 -10.02 17.87 3.69
C SER A 8 -8.99 16.93 3.04
N LEU A 9 -7.69 17.17 3.28
CA LEU A 9 -6.61 16.30 2.78
C LEU A 9 -6.71 14.87 3.34
N LEU A 10 -7.04 14.73 4.63
CA LEU A 10 -7.25 13.42 5.26
C LEU A 10 -8.41 12.66 4.60
N HIS A 11 -9.49 13.34 4.25
CA HIS A 11 -10.64 12.74 3.54
C HIS A 11 -10.33 12.41 2.08
N ALA A 12 -9.57 13.25 1.40
CA ALA A 12 -9.20 13.05 -0.01
C ALA A 12 -8.27 11.84 -0.21
N ARG A 13 -7.42 11.53 0.80
CA ARG A 13 -6.51 10.40 0.69
C ARG A 13 -7.28 9.06 0.73
N HIS A 14 -7.30 8.34 -0.37
CA HIS A 14 -7.78 6.96 -0.47
C HIS A 14 -6.87 6.14 -1.42
N CYS A 15 -7.07 4.82 -1.50
CA CYS A 15 -6.25 3.96 -2.37
C CYS A 15 -6.63 4.18 -3.83
N GLN A 16 -5.67 4.60 -4.65
CA GLN A 16 -5.79 4.66 -6.11
C GLN A 16 -5.34 3.34 -6.72
N ARG A 17 -6.13 2.78 -7.64
CA ARG A 17 -5.87 1.45 -8.23
C ARG A 17 -5.86 1.48 -9.77
N ALA A 18 -5.67 2.65 -10.34
CA ALA A 18 -5.36 2.88 -11.74
C ALA A 18 -4.57 4.17 -11.85
N PHE A 19 -3.51 4.15 -12.64
CA PHE A 19 -2.61 5.28 -12.78
C PHE A 19 -2.35 5.55 -14.26
N THR A 20 -2.05 6.80 -14.60
CA THR A 20 -1.59 7.18 -15.94
C THR A 20 -0.11 6.83 -16.10
N ASP A 21 0.36 6.85 -17.35
CA ASP A 21 1.79 6.65 -17.67
C ASP A 21 2.63 7.92 -17.43
N GLU A 22 2.03 8.99 -16.92
CA GLU A 22 2.72 10.24 -16.64
C GLU A 22 3.83 10.00 -15.62
N PRO A 23 5.08 10.36 -15.95
CA PRO A 23 6.21 10.12 -15.07
C PRO A 23 6.14 11.03 -13.82
N VAL A 24 6.52 10.48 -12.68
CA VAL A 24 6.66 11.24 -11.44
C VAL A 24 8.11 11.68 -11.29
N SER A 25 8.33 12.98 -11.12
CA SER A 25 9.68 13.51 -10.98
C SER A 25 10.33 13.08 -9.66
N ARG A 26 11.64 12.93 -9.69
CA ARG A 26 12.42 12.58 -8.49
C ARG A 26 12.28 13.61 -7.39
N ASP A 27 12.26 14.90 -7.72
CA ASP A 27 12.15 15.99 -6.74
C ASP A 27 10.84 15.92 -5.97
N VAL A 28 9.72 15.57 -6.64
CA VAL A 28 8.42 15.38 -5.99
C VAL A 28 8.45 14.18 -5.03
N LEU A 29 9.08 13.07 -5.44
CA LEU A 29 9.24 11.89 -4.59
C LEU A 29 10.13 12.19 -3.38
N GLU A 30 11.22 12.91 -3.57
CA GLU A 30 12.12 13.33 -2.47
C GLU A 30 11.39 14.26 -1.50
N ALA A 31 10.61 15.23 -1.97
CA ALA A 31 9.79 16.09 -1.13
C ALA A 31 8.78 15.28 -0.28
N ALA A 32 8.09 14.32 -0.88
CA ALA A 32 7.16 13.44 -0.16
C ALA A 32 7.88 12.56 0.89
N LEU A 33 9.05 12.01 0.56
CA LEU A 33 9.83 11.19 1.47
C LEU A 33 10.43 11.99 2.64
N LEU A 34 10.87 13.23 2.39
CA LEU A 34 11.33 14.13 3.44
C LEU A 34 10.20 14.49 4.41
N ALA A 35 8.99 14.76 3.89
CA ALA A 35 7.80 14.97 4.72
C ALA A 35 7.43 13.71 5.51
N ALA A 36 7.48 12.53 4.89
CA ALA A 36 7.24 11.25 5.57
C ALA A 36 8.23 11.00 6.71
N GLY A 37 9.49 11.38 6.52
CA GLY A 37 10.55 11.26 7.52
C GLY A 37 10.33 12.08 8.80
N GLN A 38 9.36 13.01 8.82
CA GLN A 38 8.94 13.72 10.03
C GLN A 38 8.05 12.88 10.95
N ALA A 39 7.74 11.62 10.58
CA ALA A 39 7.00 10.72 11.44
C ALA A 39 7.72 10.49 12.75
N PRO A 40 7.01 10.45 13.90
CA PRO A 40 7.60 10.07 15.17
C PRO A 40 7.99 8.58 15.16
N SER A 41 8.94 8.22 16.02
CA SER A 41 9.27 6.82 16.29
C SER A 41 9.76 6.63 17.72
N GLY A 42 9.66 5.43 18.24
CA GLY A 42 10.13 5.10 19.57
C GLY A 42 11.60 5.50 19.75
N LYS A 43 11.89 6.36 20.74
CA LYS A 43 13.23 6.93 21.00
C LYS A 43 13.89 7.56 19.75
N ASN A 44 13.10 7.99 18.79
CA ASN A 44 13.56 8.54 17.50
C ASN A 44 14.43 7.56 16.68
N THR A 45 14.14 6.27 16.73
CA THR A 45 14.97 5.24 16.08
C THR A 45 14.83 5.21 14.56
N GLN A 46 13.73 5.72 14.01
CA GLN A 46 13.48 5.82 12.57
C GLN A 46 13.82 4.51 11.81
N PRO A 47 13.15 3.38 12.15
CA PRO A 47 13.59 2.04 11.74
C PRO A 47 13.32 1.74 10.27
N TRP A 48 12.47 2.55 9.62
CA TRP A 48 12.05 2.37 8.24
C TRP A 48 13.18 2.58 7.24
N ARG A 49 13.11 1.84 6.15
CA ARG A 49 13.88 2.08 4.93
C ARG A 49 12.94 1.92 3.75
N VAL A 50 13.22 2.64 2.68
CA VAL A 50 12.44 2.63 1.45
C VAL A 50 13.35 2.34 0.28
N THR A 51 12.96 1.41 -0.58
CA THR A 51 13.57 1.19 -1.88
C THR A 51 12.59 1.65 -2.94
N VAL A 52 12.97 2.62 -3.75
CA VAL A 52 12.16 3.19 -4.84
C VAL A 52 12.56 2.56 -6.14
N THR A 53 11.58 2.09 -6.92
CA THR A 53 11.79 1.53 -8.26
C THR A 53 11.00 2.31 -9.30
N THR A 54 11.61 2.57 -10.45
CA THR A 54 11.03 3.20 -11.63
C THR A 54 11.58 2.54 -12.90
N GLY A 55 10.94 2.76 -14.03
CA GLY A 55 11.41 2.27 -15.33
C GLY A 55 11.74 0.77 -15.34
N ALA A 56 12.85 0.39 -15.96
CA ALA A 56 13.23 -1.01 -16.12
C ALA A 56 13.33 -1.81 -14.81
N GLN A 57 13.75 -1.18 -13.71
CA GLN A 57 13.85 -1.87 -12.43
C GLN A 57 12.46 -2.16 -11.83
N ARG A 58 11.51 -1.21 -11.97
CA ARG A 58 10.12 -1.42 -11.59
C ARG A 58 9.50 -2.54 -12.43
N ASP A 59 9.77 -2.56 -13.73
CA ASP A 59 9.25 -3.58 -14.64
C ASP A 59 9.82 -4.97 -14.35
N ALA A 60 11.13 -5.05 -14.06
CA ALA A 60 11.76 -6.29 -13.63
C ALA A 60 11.12 -6.86 -12.35
N LEU A 61 10.86 -6.00 -11.36
CA LEU A 61 10.18 -6.39 -10.13
C LEU A 61 8.75 -6.87 -10.40
N SER A 62 7.98 -6.12 -11.20
CA SER A 62 6.63 -6.50 -11.60
C SER A 62 6.59 -7.86 -12.30
N ASN A 63 7.48 -8.09 -13.27
CA ASN A 63 7.57 -9.35 -14.00
C ASN A 63 7.90 -10.53 -13.09
N ALA A 64 8.85 -10.36 -12.17
CA ALA A 64 9.22 -11.41 -11.22
C ALA A 64 8.06 -11.77 -10.27
N LEU A 65 7.38 -10.77 -9.71
CA LEU A 65 6.22 -10.98 -8.83
C LEU A 65 5.03 -11.61 -9.58
N CYS A 66 4.76 -11.16 -10.79
CA CYS A 66 3.71 -11.74 -11.64
C CYS A 66 4.00 -13.20 -11.98
N ALA A 67 5.26 -13.56 -12.27
CA ALA A 67 5.64 -14.93 -12.56
C ALA A 67 5.36 -15.87 -11.37
N GLU A 68 5.69 -15.47 -10.16
CA GLU A 68 5.38 -16.24 -8.95
C GLU A 68 3.87 -16.38 -8.71
N TYR A 69 3.13 -15.28 -8.86
CA TYR A 69 1.68 -15.29 -8.71
C TYR A 69 1.00 -16.20 -9.74
N ASP A 70 1.40 -16.10 -11.02
CA ASP A 70 0.85 -16.89 -12.11
C ASP A 70 1.19 -18.40 -11.96
N ALA A 71 2.36 -18.70 -11.42
CA ALA A 71 2.77 -20.06 -11.05
C ALA A 71 1.99 -20.65 -9.85
N GLY A 72 1.22 -19.82 -9.15
CA GLY A 72 0.48 -20.25 -7.96
C GLY A 72 1.35 -20.47 -6.73
N ALA A 73 2.52 -19.83 -6.67
CA ALA A 73 3.39 -19.86 -5.50
C ALA A 73 2.65 -19.37 -4.26
N LYS A 74 2.81 -20.09 -3.14
CA LYS A 74 2.20 -19.68 -1.87
C LYS A 74 2.92 -18.46 -1.30
N PRO A 75 2.21 -17.40 -0.91
CA PRO A 75 2.81 -16.26 -0.24
C PRO A 75 3.54 -16.67 1.05
N GLN A 76 4.75 -16.15 1.23
CA GLN A 76 5.58 -16.31 2.43
C GLN A 76 6.10 -14.94 2.85
N ALA A 77 5.32 -14.25 3.67
CA ALA A 77 5.71 -12.96 4.22
C ALA A 77 6.73 -13.13 5.37
N ASP A 78 7.52 -12.09 5.61
CA ASP A 78 8.50 -12.08 6.70
C ASP A 78 7.85 -11.96 8.09
N TYR A 79 6.55 -11.63 8.15
CA TYR A 79 5.80 -11.43 9.39
C TYR A 79 4.31 -11.72 9.21
N ASP A 80 3.63 -11.99 10.33
CA ASP A 80 2.18 -12.17 10.35
C ASP A 80 1.46 -10.82 10.29
N TYR A 81 0.68 -10.60 9.24
CA TYR A 81 -0.04 -9.34 9.02
C TYR A 81 -1.25 -9.17 9.93
N SER A 82 -1.97 -10.25 10.21
CA SER A 82 -3.25 -10.20 10.91
C SER A 82 -3.43 -11.36 11.89
N LEU A 83 -4.31 -11.14 12.84
CA LEU A 83 -4.75 -12.18 13.78
C LEU A 83 -5.35 -13.39 13.04
N GLN A 84 -5.13 -14.57 13.58
CA GLN A 84 -5.76 -15.81 13.12
C GLN A 84 -6.35 -16.57 14.34
N PRO A 85 -7.65 -16.86 14.36
CA PRO A 85 -8.68 -16.36 13.43
C PRO A 85 -8.95 -14.86 13.58
N GLN A 86 -9.37 -14.22 12.49
CA GLN A 86 -9.80 -12.82 12.54
C GLN A 86 -11.19 -12.69 13.17
N PRO A 87 -11.48 -11.59 13.92
CA PRO A 87 -12.83 -11.28 14.36
C PRO A 87 -13.81 -11.20 13.18
N GLU A 88 -15.05 -11.70 13.37
CA GLU A 88 -16.06 -11.74 12.30
C GLU A 88 -16.38 -10.35 11.74
N GLU A 89 -16.48 -9.35 12.59
CA GLU A 89 -16.70 -7.95 12.20
C GLU A 89 -15.60 -7.37 11.30
N TRP A 90 -14.33 -7.84 11.47
CA TRP A 90 -13.22 -7.43 10.57
C TRP A 90 -13.36 -8.09 9.22
N MET A 91 -13.76 -9.37 9.22
CA MET A 91 -14.00 -10.11 7.98
C MET A 91 -15.20 -9.55 7.21
N ASP A 92 -16.25 -9.12 7.89
CA ASP A 92 -17.42 -8.47 7.27
C ASP A 92 -17.02 -7.18 6.55
N ARG A 93 -16.26 -6.31 7.20
CA ARG A 93 -15.74 -5.08 6.59
C ARG A 93 -14.82 -5.38 5.40
N ALA A 94 -13.96 -6.38 5.52
CA ALA A 94 -13.06 -6.79 4.44
C ALA A 94 -13.86 -7.35 3.25
N ARG A 95 -14.90 -8.17 3.49
CA ARG A 95 -15.81 -8.69 2.46
C ARG A 95 -16.56 -7.56 1.76
N ALA A 96 -17.14 -6.63 2.51
CA ALA A 96 -17.86 -5.49 1.96
C ALA A 96 -16.95 -4.64 1.04
N CYS A 97 -15.74 -4.33 1.50
CA CYS A 97 -14.74 -3.61 0.71
C CYS A 97 -14.37 -4.37 -0.59
N GLY A 98 -14.16 -5.68 -0.50
CA GLY A 98 -13.82 -6.51 -1.66
C GLY A 98 -14.96 -6.59 -2.68
N TYR A 99 -16.21 -6.76 -2.23
CA TYR A 99 -17.36 -6.82 -3.12
C TYR A 99 -17.64 -5.49 -3.84
N ALA A 100 -17.52 -4.37 -3.13
CA ALA A 100 -17.66 -3.06 -3.74
C ALA A 100 -16.61 -2.81 -4.85
N LEU A 101 -15.37 -3.27 -4.67
CA LEU A 101 -14.34 -3.21 -5.71
C LEU A 101 -14.66 -4.12 -6.91
N PHE A 102 -15.20 -5.31 -6.67
CA PHE A 102 -15.61 -6.21 -7.76
C PHE A 102 -16.79 -5.64 -8.56
N GLU A 103 -17.77 -5.02 -7.89
CA GLU A 103 -18.90 -4.36 -8.54
C GLU A 103 -18.43 -3.23 -9.45
N LEU A 104 -17.53 -2.36 -8.97
CA LEU A 104 -16.94 -1.28 -9.78
C LEU A 104 -16.12 -1.75 -11.00
N LYS A 105 -15.75 -3.00 -11.03
CA LYS A 105 -14.96 -3.62 -12.11
C LYS A 105 -15.78 -4.64 -12.92
N ASP A 106 -17.08 -4.73 -12.71
CA ASP A 106 -17.98 -5.70 -13.33
C ASP A 106 -17.51 -7.16 -13.18
N ILE A 107 -16.87 -7.48 -12.02
CA ILE A 107 -16.38 -8.83 -11.72
C ILE A 107 -17.45 -9.61 -10.96
N ALA A 108 -18.03 -10.60 -11.60
CA ALA A 108 -19.03 -11.48 -10.97
C ALA A 108 -18.40 -12.32 -9.83
N ARG A 109 -19.23 -12.66 -8.84
CA ARG A 109 -18.78 -13.38 -7.64
C ARG A 109 -18.20 -14.77 -7.95
N ASP A 110 -18.69 -15.43 -8.96
CA ASP A 110 -18.27 -16.75 -9.43
C ASP A 110 -17.28 -16.72 -10.58
N ASP A 111 -16.92 -15.52 -11.08
CA ASP A 111 -15.89 -15.35 -12.11
C ASP A 111 -14.48 -15.47 -11.50
N VAL A 112 -14.04 -16.71 -11.31
CA VAL A 112 -12.73 -17.02 -10.75
C VAL A 112 -11.59 -16.47 -11.61
N PRO A 113 -11.59 -16.54 -12.95
CA PRO A 113 -10.56 -15.94 -13.79
C PRO A 113 -10.45 -14.42 -13.61
N ALA A 114 -11.57 -13.67 -13.65
CA ALA A 114 -11.57 -12.22 -13.47
C ALA A 114 -11.08 -11.82 -12.07
N ARG A 115 -11.46 -12.57 -11.02
CA ARG A 115 -10.98 -12.37 -9.65
C ARG A 115 -9.48 -12.62 -9.52
N LYS A 116 -8.95 -13.65 -10.21
CA LYS A 116 -7.50 -13.90 -10.26
C LYS A 116 -6.77 -12.77 -10.98
N ALA A 117 -7.31 -12.29 -12.10
CA ALA A 117 -6.76 -11.15 -12.84
C ALA A 117 -6.74 -9.87 -11.97
N HIS A 118 -7.83 -9.59 -11.23
CA HIS A 118 -7.88 -8.48 -10.28
C HIS A 118 -6.81 -8.61 -9.16
N GLY A 119 -6.62 -9.82 -8.61
CA GLY A 119 -5.56 -10.08 -7.64
C GLY A 119 -4.16 -9.81 -8.20
N ARG A 120 -3.95 -10.15 -9.47
CA ARG A 120 -2.68 -9.96 -10.19
C ARG A 120 -2.31 -8.48 -10.37
N GLU A 121 -3.28 -7.57 -10.42
CA GLU A 121 -3.05 -6.13 -10.54
C GLU A 121 -2.17 -5.57 -9.41
N ASN A 122 -2.18 -6.17 -8.23
CA ASN A 122 -1.26 -5.80 -7.17
C ASN A 122 0.21 -5.94 -7.59
N PHE A 123 0.52 -6.90 -8.42
CA PHE A 123 1.88 -7.23 -8.86
C PHE A 123 2.29 -6.49 -10.12
N THR A 124 1.33 -5.91 -10.87
CA THR A 124 1.59 -4.92 -11.91
C THR A 124 1.56 -3.49 -11.36
N PHE A 125 1.40 -3.36 -10.03
CA PHE A 125 1.36 -2.09 -9.32
C PHE A 125 0.24 -1.16 -9.80
N PHE A 126 -0.87 -1.76 -10.28
CA PHE A 126 -2.01 -1.03 -10.86
C PHE A 126 -1.62 -0.10 -12.02
N GLY A 127 -0.52 -0.37 -12.73
CA GLY A 127 0.01 0.50 -13.78
C GLY A 127 0.85 1.68 -13.29
N ALA A 128 1.05 1.87 -11.99
CA ALA A 128 1.79 3.00 -11.44
C ALA A 128 3.24 3.06 -11.98
N PRO A 129 3.75 4.24 -12.39
CA PRO A 129 5.12 4.40 -12.89
C PRO A 129 6.19 4.26 -11.81
N VAL A 130 5.81 4.42 -10.54
CA VAL A 130 6.70 4.29 -9.38
C VAL A 130 6.16 3.23 -8.42
N HIS A 131 7.05 2.39 -7.93
CA HIS A 131 6.75 1.47 -6.84
C HIS A 131 7.81 1.57 -5.75
N MET A 132 7.37 1.65 -4.49
CA MET A 132 8.25 1.66 -3.32
C MET A 132 8.08 0.39 -2.52
N ILE A 133 9.17 -0.12 -1.99
CA ILE A 133 9.18 -1.19 -0.99
C ILE A 133 9.56 -0.57 0.36
N LEU A 134 8.64 -0.63 1.32
CA LEU A 134 8.91 -0.30 2.72
C LEU A 134 9.43 -1.54 3.44
N HIS A 135 10.55 -1.41 4.11
CA HIS A 135 11.16 -2.53 4.82
C HIS A 135 11.78 -2.12 6.17
N LEU A 136 11.85 -3.05 7.09
CA LEU A 136 12.39 -2.93 8.44
C LEU A 136 13.58 -3.86 8.65
N PRO A 137 14.41 -3.69 9.69
CA PRO A 137 15.38 -4.71 10.09
C PRO A 137 14.68 -6.05 10.37
N ALA A 138 15.32 -7.16 10.04
CA ALA A 138 14.83 -8.47 10.45
C ALA A 138 14.75 -8.57 11.99
N GLY A 139 13.69 -9.20 12.49
CA GLY A 139 13.39 -9.23 13.92
C GLY A 139 12.75 -7.95 14.45
N ALA A 140 12.23 -7.08 13.58
CA ALA A 140 11.47 -5.90 13.99
C ALA A 140 10.26 -6.29 14.87
N GLU A 141 10.08 -5.57 15.96
CA GLU A 141 9.01 -5.78 16.91
C GLU A 141 7.79 -4.93 16.58
N ARG A 142 6.64 -5.19 17.23
CA ARG A 142 5.36 -4.50 16.99
C ARG A 142 5.47 -2.98 17.04
N GLY A 143 6.30 -2.43 17.93
CA GLY A 143 6.57 -0.99 18.01
C GLY A 143 7.22 -0.43 16.74
N ASN A 144 8.10 -1.18 16.09
CA ASN A 144 8.72 -0.75 14.84
C ASN A 144 7.72 -0.76 13.67
N PHE A 145 6.73 -1.67 13.68
CA PHE A 145 5.63 -1.66 12.71
C PHE A 145 4.70 -0.47 12.93
N LEU A 146 4.45 -0.07 14.20
CA LEU A 146 3.70 1.15 14.51
C LEU A 146 4.45 2.38 13.97
N ASP A 147 5.75 2.48 14.21
CA ASP A 147 6.61 3.55 13.67
C ASP A 147 6.54 3.60 12.13
N ALA A 148 6.66 2.43 11.47
CA ALA A 148 6.57 2.31 10.01
C ALA A 148 5.18 2.70 9.48
N GLY A 149 4.11 2.39 10.21
CA GLY A 149 2.74 2.80 9.88
C GLY A 149 2.56 4.32 9.91
N MET A 150 3.13 5.00 10.91
CA MET A 150 3.13 6.48 10.99
C MET A 150 3.90 7.10 9.82
N PHE A 151 5.07 6.55 9.47
CA PHE A 151 5.85 6.98 8.30
C PHE A 151 5.04 6.78 7.00
N LEU A 152 4.43 5.60 6.81
CA LEU A 152 3.66 5.29 5.61
C LEU A 152 2.45 6.22 5.46
N GLN A 153 1.73 6.51 6.55
CA GLN A 153 0.60 7.43 6.52
C GLN A 153 1.04 8.86 6.16
N ASN A 154 2.14 9.35 6.74
CA ASN A 154 2.69 10.66 6.38
C ASN A 154 3.07 10.72 4.89
N LEU A 155 3.70 9.63 4.37
CA LEU A 155 4.05 9.54 2.94
C LEU A 155 2.82 9.64 2.05
N MET A 156 1.77 8.87 2.34
CA MET A 156 0.53 8.89 1.55
C MET A 156 -0.16 10.26 1.58
N LEU A 157 -0.15 10.95 2.73
CA LEU A 157 -0.70 12.31 2.84
C LEU A 157 0.13 13.33 2.05
N ALA A 158 1.46 13.24 2.13
CA ALA A 158 2.35 14.11 1.36
C ALA A 158 2.18 13.91 -0.14
N LEU A 159 2.08 12.65 -0.61
CA LEU A 159 1.79 12.35 -2.01
C LEU A 159 0.45 12.94 -2.45
N THR A 160 -0.61 12.78 -1.64
CA THR A 160 -1.93 13.37 -1.93
C THR A 160 -1.86 14.90 -2.00
N ALA A 161 -1.13 15.55 -1.09
CA ALA A 161 -0.93 17.01 -1.11
C ALA A 161 -0.15 17.50 -2.34
N LEU A 162 0.69 16.64 -2.91
CA LEU A 162 1.45 16.90 -4.15
C LEU A 162 0.71 16.48 -5.42
N GLY A 163 -0.59 16.13 -5.33
CA GLY A 163 -1.42 15.73 -6.48
C GLY A 163 -1.20 14.30 -6.97
N LEU A 164 -0.50 13.47 -6.19
CA LEU A 164 -0.26 12.08 -6.53
C LEU A 164 -1.21 11.14 -5.78
N GLY A 165 -1.54 10.03 -6.44
CA GLY A 165 -2.22 8.90 -5.84
C GLY A 165 -1.25 7.86 -5.31
N SER A 166 -1.74 7.04 -4.37
CA SER A 166 -0.98 5.90 -3.88
C SER A 166 -1.88 4.74 -3.44
N CYS A 167 -1.30 3.52 -3.44
CA CYS A 167 -1.96 2.32 -2.92
C CYS A 167 -0.95 1.46 -2.16
N PRO A 168 -1.08 1.32 -0.82
CA PRO A 168 -0.26 0.39 -0.06
C PRO A 168 -0.71 -1.05 -0.30
N GLN A 169 0.24 -1.98 -0.46
CA GLN A 169 0.01 -3.34 -0.91
C GLN A 169 0.74 -4.35 -0.03
N TYR A 170 0.01 -4.94 0.92
CA TYR A 170 0.56 -6.05 1.71
C TYR A 170 0.78 -7.32 0.86
N SER A 171 -0.09 -7.58 -0.13
CA SER A 171 0.04 -8.74 -1.03
C SER A 171 1.43 -8.88 -1.66
N VAL A 172 2.10 -7.76 -1.92
CA VAL A 172 3.47 -7.72 -2.45
C VAL A 172 4.46 -8.32 -1.44
N ALA A 173 4.30 -8.05 -0.14
CA ALA A 173 5.17 -8.58 0.91
C ALA A 173 5.10 -10.12 1.04
N GLY A 174 4.06 -10.75 0.52
CA GLY A 174 3.95 -12.20 0.44
C GLY A 174 5.02 -12.88 -0.42
N TYR A 175 5.76 -12.12 -1.22
CA TYR A 175 6.85 -12.61 -2.08
C TYR A 175 8.18 -11.95 -1.71
N SER A 176 8.47 -11.88 -0.42
CA SER A 176 9.61 -11.13 0.13
C SER A 176 10.97 -11.60 -0.41
N ASP A 177 11.16 -12.90 -0.64
CA ASP A 177 12.40 -13.44 -1.22
C ASP A 177 12.60 -13.00 -2.67
N VAL A 178 11.54 -12.97 -3.47
CA VAL A 178 11.56 -12.49 -4.85
C VAL A 178 11.95 -11.00 -4.89
N ILE A 179 11.36 -10.20 -3.99
CA ILE A 179 11.68 -8.78 -3.87
C ILE A 179 13.17 -8.59 -3.52
N ARG A 180 13.66 -9.32 -2.51
CA ARG A 180 15.07 -9.24 -2.11
C ARG A 180 16.01 -9.64 -3.25
N ALA A 181 15.71 -10.74 -3.93
CA ALA A 181 16.52 -11.22 -5.05
C ALA A 181 16.54 -10.23 -6.22
N THR A 182 15.37 -9.69 -6.60
CA THR A 182 15.24 -8.76 -7.74
C THR A 182 15.88 -7.40 -7.46
N LEU A 183 15.78 -6.90 -6.23
CA LEU A 183 16.27 -5.57 -5.87
C LEU A 183 17.63 -5.57 -5.20
N GLY A 184 18.24 -6.74 -4.97
CA GLY A 184 19.53 -6.85 -4.26
C GLY A 184 19.45 -6.41 -2.80
N LEU A 185 18.28 -6.59 -2.16
CA LEU A 185 18.12 -6.22 -0.75
C LEU A 185 18.78 -7.25 0.18
N PRO A 186 19.39 -6.81 1.28
CA PRO A 186 20.01 -7.72 2.25
C PRO A 186 18.97 -8.65 2.88
N ALA A 187 19.38 -9.88 3.19
CA ALA A 187 18.51 -10.89 3.83
C ALA A 187 18.02 -10.46 5.23
N ASN A 188 18.73 -9.55 5.90
CA ASN A 188 18.36 -8.99 7.21
C ASN A 188 17.35 -7.83 7.11
N ARG A 189 16.59 -7.74 6.03
CA ARG A 189 15.51 -6.75 5.85
C ARG A 189 14.18 -7.47 5.65
N TRP A 190 13.22 -7.21 6.52
CA TRP A 190 11.84 -7.67 6.40
C TRP A 190 11.05 -6.72 5.51
N ILE A 191 10.35 -7.26 4.52
CA ILE A 191 9.50 -6.51 3.62
C ILE A 191 8.15 -6.26 4.32
N VAL A 192 7.83 -4.99 4.56
CA VAL A 192 6.58 -4.60 5.24
C VAL A 192 5.42 -4.53 4.26
N CYS A 193 5.58 -3.76 3.19
CA CYS A 193 4.58 -3.62 2.12
C CYS A 193 5.20 -3.00 0.87
N GLY A 194 4.47 -3.08 -0.22
CA GLY A 194 4.66 -2.24 -1.40
C GLY A 194 3.83 -0.97 -1.32
N LEU A 195 4.17 0.04 -2.10
CA LEU A 195 3.38 1.25 -2.32
C LEU A 195 3.47 1.65 -3.79
N SER A 196 2.35 1.53 -4.50
CA SER A 196 2.20 2.05 -5.87
C SER A 196 1.98 3.55 -5.83
N ILE A 197 2.65 4.31 -6.71
CA ILE A 197 2.60 5.77 -6.74
C ILE A 197 2.57 6.26 -8.19
N GLY A 198 1.70 7.24 -8.45
CA GLY A 198 1.58 7.85 -9.77
C GLY A 198 0.48 8.91 -9.81
N HIS A 199 0.23 9.46 -10.99
CA HIS A 199 -0.92 10.30 -11.23
C HIS A 199 -2.16 9.41 -11.37
N PRO A 200 -3.22 9.59 -10.54
CA PRO A 200 -4.43 8.79 -10.64
C PRO A 200 -5.07 8.94 -12.03
N ASP A 201 -5.50 7.83 -12.63
CA ASP A 201 -6.31 7.91 -13.84
C ASP A 201 -7.73 8.43 -13.49
N PRO A 202 -8.11 9.63 -13.94
CA PRO A 202 -9.40 10.24 -13.62
C PRO A 202 -10.58 9.54 -14.31
N THR A 203 -10.32 8.71 -15.32
CA THR A 203 -11.34 7.98 -16.08
C THR A 203 -11.64 6.60 -15.48
N ALA A 204 -10.77 6.11 -14.60
CA ALA A 204 -10.91 4.78 -14.02
C ALA A 204 -11.92 4.79 -12.86
N GLY A 205 -13.07 4.14 -13.04
CA GLY A 205 -14.12 4.04 -12.02
C GLY A 205 -13.63 3.46 -10.69
N VAL A 206 -12.64 2.57 -10.70
CA VAL A 206 -12.06 1.99 -9.48
C VAL A 206 -11.42 3.03 -8.56
N ASN A 207 -11.01 4.18 -9.08
CA ASN A 207 -10.44 5.27 -8.31
C ASN A 207 -11.49 6.14 -7.60
N THR A 208 -12.77 5.97 -7.91
CA THR A 208 -13.85 6.64 -7.18
C THR A 208 -14.20 5.95 -5.86
N PHE A 209 -13.65 4.75 -5.63
CA PHE A 209 -13.96 3.96 -4.46
C PHE A 209 -13.33 4.51 -3.18
N VAL A 210 -14.17 5.00 -2.30
CA VAL A 210 -13.81 5.40 -0.94
C VAL A 210 -14.55 4.48 0.04
N PRO A 211 -13.86 3.56 0.72
CA PRO A 211 -14.51 2.65 1.66
C PRO A 211 -15.03 3.39 2.89
N ASP A 212 -16.14 2.92 3.42
CA ASP A 212 -16.73 3.43 4.66
C ASP A 212 -15.76 3.36 5.85
N ARG A 213 -16.03 4.16 6.86
CA ARG A 213 -15.31 4.18 8.12
C ARG A 213 -16.30 3.93 9.26
N LEU A 214 -15.78 3.35 10.33
CA LEU A 214 -16.57 3.21 11.55
C LEU A 214 -16.98 4.58 12.08
N PRO A 215 -18.21 4.72 12.59
CA PRO A 215 -18.63 5.91 13.31
C PRO A 215 -17.82 6.06 14.62
N LEU A 216 -17.66 7.29 15.08
CA LEU A 216 -16.83 7.61 16.25
C LEU A 216 -17.18 6.78 17.48
N VAL A 217 -18.44 6.54 17.70
CA VAL A 217 -18.98 5.77 18.85
C VAL A 217 -18.51 4.32 18.89
N ASP A 218 -18.10 3.75 17.74
CA ASP A 218 -17.67 2.36 17.66
C ASP A 218 -16.17 2.16 17.97
N PHE A 219 -15.40 3.23 18.10
CA PHE A 219 -13.96 3.14 18.38
C PHE A 219 -13.43 4.13 19.42
N VAL A 220 -14.31 4.90 20.07
CA VAL A 220 -13.94 5.86 21.11
C VAL A 220 -14.80 5.68 22.36
N ASP A 221 -14.14 5.41 23.48
CA ASP A 221 -14.73 5.41 24.81
C ASP A 221 -14.32 6.68 25.57
N TRP A 222 -15.30 7.49 25.97
CA TRP A 222 -15.06 8.70 26.76
C TRP A 222 -15.09 8.36 28.25
N GLN A 223 -13.95 8.52 28.91
CA GLN A 223 -13.85 8.43 30.37
C GLN A 223 -13.91 9.84 30.96
N GLN A 224 -14.85 10.06 31.89
CA GLN A 224 -15.07 11.35 32.56
C GLN A 224 -14.81 11.24 34.07
#